data_839aafe5b04c4a187658eb15ae0ccfbc
#
_entry.id   839aafe5b04c4a187658eb15ae0ccfbc
#
_cell.length_a   1.000
_cell.length_b   1.000
_cell.length_c   1.000
_cell.angle_alpha   90.00
_cell.angle_beta   90.00
_cell.angle_gamma   90.00
#
_symmetry.space_group_name_H-M   'P 1'
#
loop_
_entity.id
_entity.type
_entity.pdbx_description
1 polymer ?
#
loop_
_entity_poly.entity_id
_entity_poly.type
_entity_poly.pdbx_seq_one_letter_code
_entity_poly.pdbx_strand_id
1 'polypeptide(L)'
;AAKAVGHHMILSTQSSTAIEDVAEAHDAPIWFQLYPTNRWANTVAMLQRAEAAGCTAVCLTIDLPGGRNTETQSLLMREDDRDCSVCHKGQAKPIFKGLDMKGVMLNDSSLTWSVIGRMKEVTNMKVLIKGIEVGTDAALAVQHGADGIVVSNHGGRAVETERATIECLPEIVAAVNGRIPIIVDGGFRRGTDIYKALSLGATAV
;
A
#
# COMPACT_ATOMS: atom_id res chain seq x y z
N ALA A 1 2.53 17.38 9.14
CA ALA A 1 2.70 16.56 10.36
C ALA A 1 3.95 15.71 10.26
N ALA A 2 4.08 14.75 9.30
CA ALA A 2 5.23 13.84 9.22
C ALA A 2 6.59 14.58 9.14
N LYS A 3 6.73 15.57 8.25
CA LYS A 3 7.94 16.43 8.16
C LYS A 3 8.33 17.05 9.50
N ALA A 4 7.38 17.55 10.27
CA ALA A 4 7.65 18.25 11.53
C ALA A 4 8.28 17.36 12.61
N VAL A 5 8.16 16.05 12.49
CA VAL A 5 8.70 15.06 13.45
C VAL A 5 9.69 14.10 12.79
N GLY A 6 10.09 14.38 11.54
CA GLY A 6 11.06 13.56 10.80
C GLY A 6 10.60 12.15 10.45
N HIS A 7 9.28 11.90 10.43
CA HIS A 7 8.74 10.60 10.08
C HIS A 7 8.65 10.42 8.56
N HIS A 8 8.88 9.19 8.11
CA HIS A 8 8.66 8.78 6.74
C HIS A 8 7.16 8.80 6.40
N MET A 9 6.85 9.00 5.12
CA MET A 9 5.47 9.07 4.64
C MET A 9 5.26 8.16 3.43
N ILE A 10 4.13 7.44 3.43
CA ILE A 10 3.66 6.66 2.28
C ILE A 10 2.37 7.32 1.77
N LEU A 11 2.40 7.82 0.54
CA LEU A 11 1.24 8.48 -0.07
C LEU A 11 0.35 7.49 -0.79
N SER A 12 -0.94 7.52 -0.51
CA SER A 12 -1.93 6.64 -1.14
C SER A 12 -2.24 7.04 -2.58
N THR A 13 -2.48 6.05 -3.46
CA THR A 13 -3.13 6.22 -4.78
C THR A 13 -4.43 7.04 -4.67
N GLN A 14 -5.14 6.91 -3.55
CA GLN A 14 -6.42 7.60 -3.31
C GLN A 14 -6.26 8.99 -2.71
N SER A 15 -5.05 9.53 -2.65
CA SER A 15 -4.83 10.91 -2.18
C SER A 15 -5.63 11.92 -2.98
N SER A 16 -6.17 12.94 -2.30
CA SER A 16 -6.81 14.11 -2.92
C SER A 16 -5.80 15.23 -3.23
N THR A 17 -4.55 15.08 -2.80
CA THR A 17 -3.44 16.01 -3.08
C THR A 17 -2.48 15.36 -4.07
N ALA A 18 -1.96 16.11 -5.01
CA ALA A 18 -1.01 15.61 -5.99
C ALA A 18 0.28 15.12 -5.33
N ILE A 19 0.89 14.10 -5.90
CA ILE A 19 2.10 13.48 -5.35
C ILE A 19 3.28 14.47 -5.34
N GLU A 20 3.33 15.33 -6.34
CA GLU A 20 4.34 16.38 -6.46
C GLU A 20 4.25 17.39 -5.31
N ASP A 21 3.03 17.86 -5.03
CA ASP A 21 2.76 18.83 -3.95
C ASP A 21 3.09 18.23 -2.58
N VAL A 22 2.81 16.93 -2.40
CA VAL A 22 3.11 16.23 -1.13
C VAL A 22 4.61 16.03 -0.98
N ALA A 23 5.31 15.63 -2.04
CA ALA A 23 6.76 15.45 -2.02
C ALA A 23 7.49 16.77 -1.71
N GLU A 24 7.08 17.87 -2.37
CA GLU A 24 7.61 19.21 -2.09
C GLU A 24 7.35 19.64 -0.65
N ALA A 25 6.11 19.51 -0.18
CA ALA A 25 5.74 19.87 1.19
C ALA A 25 6.43 19.03 2.26
N HIS A 26 6.73 17.76 1.97
CA HIS A 26 7.44 16.86 2.88
C HIS A 26 8.93 17.21 2.96
N ASP A 27 9.54 17.67 1.85
CA ASP A 27 10.94 18.06 1.74
C ASP A 27 11.93 16.90 2.06
N ALA A 28 11.50 15.69 1.79
CA ALA A 28 12.28 14.46 1.89
C ALA A 28 11.62 13.38 1.02
N PRO A 29 12.37 12.34 0.60
CA PRO A 29 11.80 11.26 -0.17
C PRO A 29 10.60 10.63 0.53
N ILE A 30 9.52 10.42 -0.22
CA ILE A 30 8.33 9.70 0.23
C ILE A 30 8.20 8.38 -0.52
N TRP A 31 7.35 7.51 -0.05
CA TRP A 31 6.97 6.30 -0.77
C TRP A 31 5.57 6.44 -1.36
N PHE A 32 5.29 5.68 -2.38
CA PHE A 32 3.99 5.66 -3.03
C PHE A 32 3.27 4.34 -2.79
N GLN A 33 2.04 4.36 -2.26
CA GLN A 33 1.20 3.16 -2.19
C GLN A 33 0.39 3.06 -3.49
N LEU A 34 0.56 1.93 -4.19
CA LEU A 34 -0.03 1.67 -5.48
C LEU A 34 -1.19 0.67 -5.38
N TYR A 35 -2.34 1.07 -5.91
CA TYR A 35 -3.34 0.15 -6.42
C TYR A 35 -3.13 0.02 -7.94
N PRO A 36 -2.71 -1.15 -8.42
CA PRO A 36 -2.52 -1.33 -9.86
C PRO A 36 -3.86 -1.35 -10.57
N THR A 37 -3.85 -1.01 -11.84
CA THR A 37 -5.06 -1.04 -12.67
C THR A 37 -5.03 -2.24 -13.61
N ASN A 38 -6.23 -2.69 -14.03
CA ASN A 38 -6.37 -3.71 -15.08
C ASN A 38 -5.89 -3.23 -16.47
N ARG A 39 -5.47 -1.97 -16.59
CA ARG A 39 -4.80 -1.40 -17.76
C ARG A 39 -3.34 -1.08 -17.43
N TRP A 40 -2.41 -1.97 -17.78
CA TRP A 40 -1.01 -1.86 -17.39
C TRP A 40 -0.37 -0.52 -17.74
N ALA A 41 -0.70 0.07 -18.91
CA ALA A 41 -0.17 1.38 -19.29
C ALA A 41 -0.48 2.48 -18.24
N ASN A 42 -1.65 2.45 -17.61
CA ASN A 42 -2.00 3.40 -16.56
C ASN A 42 -1.17 3.14 -15.28
N THR A 43 -0.94 1.88 -14.96
CA THR A 43 -0.07 1.50 -13.84
C THR A 43 1.37 2.02 -14.08
N VAL A 44 1.90 1.82 -15.28
CA VAL A 44 3.23 2.34 -15.67
C VAL A 44 3.29 3.86 -15.54
N ALA A 45 2.29 4.56 -16.05
CA ALA A 45 2.25 6.02 -15.98
C ALA A 45 2.21 6.54 -14.52
N MET A 46 1.48 5.85 -13.62
CA MET A 46 1.48 6.19 -12.20
C MET A 46 2.84 5.96 -11.54
N LEU A 47 3.51 4.84 -11.87
CA LEU A 47 4.86 4.54 -11.37
C LEU A 47 5.87 5.60 -11.81
N GLN A 48 5.89 5.92 -13.09
CA GLN A 48 6.79 6.94 -13.67
C GLN A 48 6.54 8.32 -13.07
N ARG A 49 5.28 8.67 -12.83
CA ARG A 49 4.92 9.92 -12.19
C ARG A 49 5.39 9.98 -10.74
N ALA A 50 5.22 8.89 -10.00
CA ALA A 50 5.69 8.79 -8.61
C ALA A 50 7.22 8.90 -8.52
N GLU A 51 7.94 8.21 -9.41
CA GLU A 51 9.40 8.27 -9.49
C GLU A 51 9.88 9.69 -9.86
N ALA A 52 9.25 10.34 -10.84
CA ALA A 52 9.55 11.71 -11.22
C ALA A 52 9.30 12.72 -10.10
N ALA A 53 8.34 12.46 -9.20
CA ALA A 53 8.10 13.25 -8.01
C ALA A 53 9.11 12.98 -6.87
N GLY A 54 10.10 12.10 -7.09
CA GLY A 54 11.14 11.79 -6.10
C GLY A 54 10.79 10.67 -5.12
N CYS A 55 9.77 9.86 -5.40
CA CYS A 55 9.51 8.67 -4.60
C CYS A 55 10.64 7.65 -4.76
N THR A 56 11.06 7.04 -3.66
CA THR A 56 12.17 6.07 -3.65
C THR A 56 11.68 4.61 -3.57
N ALA A 57 10.43 4.41 -3.20
CA ALA A 57 9.82 3.09 -3.15
C ALA A 57 8.32 3.15 -3.48
N VAL A 58 7.82 2.02 -3.96
CA VAL A 58 6.40 1.78 -4.21
C VAL A 58 5.93 0.57 -3.40
N CYS A 59 4.81 0.75 -2.69
CA CYS A 59 4.12 -0.32 -1.96
C CYS A 59 2.96 -0.83 -2.81
N LEU A 60 3.18 -1.92 -3.54
CA LEU A 60 2.13 -2.61 -4.30
C LEU A 60 1.16 -3.28 -3.32
N THR A 61 -0.08 -2.84 -3.34
CA THR A 61 -1.13 -3.38 -2.45
C THR A 61 -1.86 -4.52 -3.14
N ILE A 62 -1.88 -5.70 -2.50
CA ILE A 62 -2.40 -6.94 -3.09
C ILE A 62 -3.58 -7.54 -2.30
N ASP A 63 -3.95 -6.98 -1.19
CA ASP A 63 -4.95 -7.51 -0.25
C ASP A 63 -6.42 -7.15 -0.60
N LEU A 64 -6.66 -6.59 -1.79
CA LEU A 64 -8.00 -6.19 -2.25
C LEU A 64 -8.34 -6.64 -3.68
N PRO A 65 -7.99 -7.85 -4.12
CA PRO A 65 -8.19 -8.25 -5.52
C PRO A 65 -9.66 -8.36 -5.93
N GLY A 66 -10.54 -8.66 -4.98
CA GLY A 66 -11.99 -8.77 -5.18
C GLY A 66 -12.79 -7.56 -4.68
N GLY A 67 -12.11 -6.48 -4.28
CA GLY A 67 -12.75 -5.38 -3.56
C GLY A 67 -12.84 -5.65 -2.06
N ARG A 68 -13.69 -4.88 -1.39
CA ARG A 68 -13.90 -5.01 0.07
C ARG A 68 -15.29 -5.54 0.36
N ASN A 69 -15.38 -6.43 1.33
CA ASN A 69 -16.64 -6.73 1.95
C ASN A 69 -16.94 -5.63 3.00
N THR A 70 -17.76 -4.66 2.63
CA THR A 70 -18.07 -3.48 3.46
C THR A 70 -19.56 -3.39 3.78
N GLU A 71 -20.17 -4.52 4.12
CA GLU A 71 -21.63 -4.64 4.36
C GLU A 71 -22.11 -3.65 5.41
N THR A 72 -21.45 -3.60 6.57
CA THR A 72 -21.80 -2.66 7.64
C THR A 72 -21.66 -1.20 7.19
N GLN A 73 -20.58 -0.87 6.46
CA GLN A 73 -20.40 0.47 5.91
C GLN A 73 -21.50 0.81 4.91
N SER A 74 -21.84 -0.13 4.03
CA SER A 74 -22.89 0.05 3.02
C SER A 74 -24.27 0.24 3.68
N LEU A 75 -24.52 -0.47 4.79
CA LEU A 75 -25.74 -0.29 5.58
C LEU A 75 -25.80 1.08 6.20
N LEU A 76 -24.75 1.50 6.90
CA LEU A 76 -24.67 2.81 7.56
C LEU A 76 -24.75 3.97 6.56
N MET A 77 -24.17 3.82 5.36
CA MET A 77 -24.24 4.85 4.32
C MET A 77 -25.66 5.08 3.78
N ARG A 78 -26.57 4.12 3.94
CA ARG A 78 -28.00 4.31 3.54
C ARG A 78 -28.75 5.26 4.49
N GLU A 79 -28.29 5.33 5.72
CA GLU A 79 -28.88 6.14 6.80
C GLU A 79 -28.11 7.44 7.04
N ASP A 80 -26.94 7.62 6.40
CA ASP A 80 -26.06 8.78 6.57
C ASP A 80 -26.53 9.92 5.66
N ASP A 81 -27.10 10.94 6.24
CA ASP A 81 -27.56 12.17 5.57
C ASP A 81 -26.50 13.28 5.49
N ARG A 82 -25.28 13.02 6.00
CA ARG A 82 -24.19 13.99 5.96
C ARG A 82 -23.68 14.21 4.55
N ASP A 83 -23.62 15.46 4.13
CA ASP A 83 -23.02 15.82 2.85
C ASP A 83 -21.48 15.96 2.95
N CYS A 84 -20.78 14.85 2.71
CA CYS A 84 -19.32 14.85 2.58
C CYS A 84 -18.83 15.25 1.18
N SER A 85 -19.68 15.81 0.35
CA SER A 85 -19.44 16.06 -1.05
C SER A 85 -18.32 17.06 -1.34
N VAL A 86 -18.04 17.98 -0.43
CA VAL A 86 -16.98 18.98 -0.62
C VAL A 86 -15.61 18.33 -0.80
N CYS A 87 -15.33 17.24 -0.04
CA CYS A 87 -14.04 16.52 -0.12
C CYS A 87 -14.05 15.35 -1.13
N HIS A 88 -15.23 14.87 -1.53
CA HIS A 88 -15.37 13.60 -2.26
C HIS A 88 -16.16 13.69 -3.56
N LYS A 89 -16.75 14.85 -3.90
CA LYS A 89 -17.49 15.02 -5.17
C LYS A 89 -16.56 14.89 -6.37
N GLY A 90 -16.67 13.75 -7.03
CA GLY A 90 -16.42 13.60 -8.47
C GLY A 90 -15.04 14.00 -9.00
N GLN A 91 -14.10 14.40 -8.17
CA GLN A 91 -12.77 14.73 -8.64
C GLN A 91 -11.98 13.45 -8.89
N ALA A 92 -11.59 13.25 -10.12
CA ALA A 92 -10.57 12.26 -10.45
C ALA A 92 -9.34 12.49 -9.54
N LYS A 93 -8.86 11.43 -8.92
CA LYS A 93 -7.68 11.55 -8.04
C LYS A 93 -6.52 12.12 -8.82
N PRO A 94 -5.73 13.06 -8.25
CA PRO A 94 -4.65 13.75 -8.98
C PRO A 94 -3.67 12.79 -9.65
N ILE A 95 -3.43 11.62 -9.09
CA ILE A 95 -2.52 10.61 -9.67
C ILE A 95 -2.99 10.11 -11.04
N PHE A 96 -4.30 10.18 -11.34
CA PHE A 96 -4.88 9.78 -12.61
C PHE A 96 -4.96 10.92 -13.65
N LYS A 97 -4.44 12.11 -13.34
CA LYS A 97 -4.46 13.24 -14.27
C LYS A 97 -3.74 12.86 -15.58
N GLY A 98 -4.43 13.04 -16.69
CA GLY A 98 -3.92 12.69 -18.02
C GLY A 98 -4.09 11.22 -18.41
N LEU A 99 -4.63 10.36 -17.55
CA LEU A 99 -4.91 8.96 -17.86
C LEU A 99 -6.36 8.77 -18.32
N ASP A 100 -6.56 7.89 -19.31
CA ASP A 100 -7.89 7.40 -19.64
C ASP A 100 -8.32 6.35 -18.60
N MET A 101 -9.22 6.77 -17.72
CA MET A 101 -9.77 5.92 -16.66
C MET A 101 -11.14 5.32 -16.99
N LYS A 102 -11.63 5.50 -18.23
CA LYS A 102 -12.92 4.92 -18.63
C LYS A 102 -12.86 3.40 -18.64
N GLY A 103 -13.71 2.77 -17.82
CA GLY A 103 -13.76 1.31 -17.67
C GLY A 103 -12.52 0.69 -16.99
N VAL A 104 -11.66 1.51 -16.39
CA VAL A 104 -10.50 1.03 -15.66
C VAL A 104 -10.91 0.70 -14.24
N MET A 105 -10.52 -0.50 -13.79
CA MET A 105 -10.65 -0.94 -12.41
C MET A 105 -9.32 -0.79 -11.70
N LEU A 106 -9.36 -0.32 -10.45
CA LEU A 106 -8.27 -0.42 -9.50
C LEU A 106 -8.29 -1.82 -8.88
N ASN A 107 -7.15 -2.26 -8.37
CA ASN A 107 -6.98 -3.60 -7.78
C ASN A 107 -7.24 -4.70 -8.82
N ASP A 108 -6.36 -4.78 -9.80
CA ASP A 108 -6.42 -5.80 -10.85
C ASP A 108 -6.42 -7.21 -10.24
N SER A 109 -7.55 -7.91 -10.34
CA SER A 109 -7.72 -9.26 -9.81
C SER A 109 -6.97 -10.34 -10.60
N SER A 110 -6.41 -10.00 -11.74
CA SER A 110 -5.60 -10.91 -12.58
C SER A 110 -4.11 -10.88 -12.23
N LEU A 111 -3.70 -10.12 -11.21
CA LEU A 111 -2.32 -10.04 -10.79
C LEU A 111 -1.74 -11.40 -10.41
N THR A 112 -0.53 -11.62 -10.85
CA THR A 112 0.31 -12.74 -10.43
C THR A 112 1.64 -12.23 -9.89
N TRP A 113 2.43 -13.07 -9.28
CA TRP A 113 3.74 -12.71 -8.75
C TRP A 113 4.70 -12.11 -9.79
N SER A 114 4.49 -12.39 -11.08
CA SER A 114 5.26 -11.79 -12.18
C SER A 114 5.16 -10.26 -12.25
N VAL A 115 4.17 -9.66 -11.60
CA VAL A 115 3.99 -8.19 -11.54
C VAL A 115 5.22 -7.51 -10.93
N ILE A 116 5.91 -8.14 -9.98
CA ILE A 116 7.12 -7.58 -9.35
C ILE A 116 8.20 -7.34 -10.40
N GLY A 117 8.50 -8.36 -11.23
CA GLY A 117 9.45 -8.22 -12.32
C GLY A 117 9.05 -7.14 -13.33
N ARG A 118 7.77 -7.15 -13.75
CA ARG A 118 7.23 -6.14 -14.67
C ARG A 118 7.33 -4.71 -14.12
N MET A 119 7.15 -4.53 -12.82
CA MET A 119 7.33 -3.21 -12.20
C MET A 119 8.80 -2.79 -12.24
N LYS A 120 9.72 -3.68 -11.90
CA LYS A 120 11.17 -3.42 -11.93
C LYS A 120 11.72 -3.12 -13.32
N GLU A 121 11.03 -3.52 -14.38
CA GLU A 121 11.36 -3.13 -15.76
C GLU A 121 11.03 -1.67 -16.09
N VAL A 122 10.12 -1.05 -15.34
CA VAL A 122 9.56 0.28 -15.67
C VAL A 122 9.83 1.36 -14.62
N THR A 123 10.43 1.00 -13.49
CA THR A 123 10.83 1.95 -12.42
C THR A 123 12.09 1.49 -11.70
N ASN A 124 12.89 2.45 -11.23
CA ASN A 124 14.04 2.20 -10.35
C ASN A 124 13.67 2.26 -8.86
N MET A 125 12.43 2.59 -8.52
CA MET A 125 11.95 2.56 -7.14
C MET A 125 12.04 1.14 -6.56
N LYS A 126 12.27 1.04 -5.26
CA LYS A 126 12.13 -0.23 -4.54
C LYS A 126 10.69 -0.71 -4.56
N VAL A 127 10.47 -1.99 -4.83
CA VAL A 127 9.13 -2.59 -4.91
C VAL A 127 8.86 -3.39 -3.65
N LEU A 128 7.98 -2.87 -2.80
CA LEU A 128 7.48 -3.56 -1.61
C LEU A 128 6.10 -4.14 -1.88
N ILE A 129 5.82 -5.30 -1.30
CA ILE A 129 4.51 -5.96 -1.40
C ILE A 129 3.76 -5.75 -0.09
N LYS A 130 2.60 -5.09 -0.18
CA LYS A 130 1.73 -4.80 0.97
C LYS A 130 0.48 -5.66 0.94
N GLY A 131 0.13 -6.20 2.11
CA GLY A 131 -1.01 -7.10 2.27
C GLY A 131 -0.61 -8.55 2.42
N ILE A 132 0.60 -8.82 2.91
CA ILE A 132 1.09 -10.16 3.21
C ILE A 132 0.71 -10.52 4.64
N GLU A 133 0.04 -11.65 4.83
CA GLU A 133 -0.42 -12.15 6.14
C GLU A 133 0.04 -13.58 6.44
N VAL A 134 0.63 -14.28 5.47
CA VAL A 134 1.08 -15.67 5.64
C VAL A 134 2.52 -15.86 5.16
N GLY A 135 3.23 -16.78 5.81
CA GLY A 135 4.64 -17.05 5.52
C GLY A 135 4.88 -17.58 4.10
N THR A 136 3.94 -18.33 3.52
CA THR A 136 4.04 -18.82 2.14
C THR A 136 4.08 -17.70 1.12
N ASP A 137 3.24 -16.68 1.27
CA ASP A 137 3.22 -15.52 0.38
C ASP A 137 4.47 -14.65 0.58
N ALA A 138 4.95 -14.54 1.82
CA ALA A 138 6.20 -13.86 2.12
C ALA A 138 7.39 -14.54 1.42
N ALA A 139 7.44 -15.87 1.42
CA ALA A 139 8.46 -16.63 0.71
C ALA A 139 8.38 -16.41 -0.81
N LEU A 140 7.18 -16.40 -1.39
CA LEU A 140 6.95 -16.11 -2.80
C LEU A 140 7.34 -14.67 -3.17
N ALA A 141 7.01 -13.68 -2.34
CA ALA A 141 7.43 -12.30 -2.56
C ALA A 141 8.96 -12.19 -2.67
N VAL A 142 9.70 -12.85 -1.75
CA VAL A 142 11.16 -12.91 -1.80
C VAL A 142 11.65 -13.62 -3.07
N GLN A 143 11.06 -14.77 -3.41
CA GLN A 143 11.44 -15.55 -4.60
C GLN A 143 11.26 -14.75 -5.89
N HIS A 144 10.23 -13.95 -5.97
CA HIS A 144 9.94 -13.09 -7.12
C HIS A 144 10.67 -11.74 -7.08
N GLY A 145 11.54 -11.51 -6.10
CA GLY A 145 12.45 -10.38 -6.05
C GLY A 145 11.84 -9.09 -5.48
N ALA A 146 10.86 -9.18 -4.59
CA ALA A 146 10.43 -8.02 -3.82
C ALA A 146 11.59 -7.42 -3.02
N ASP A 147 11.63 -6.09 -2.89
CA ASP A 147 12.64 -5.39 -2.09
C ASP A 147 12.24 -5.24 -0.61
N GLY A 148 11.00 -5.57 -0.26
CA GLY A 148 10.48 -5.55 1.10
C GLY A 148 9.04 -6.04 1.17
N ILE A 149 8.55 -6.25 2.38
CA ILE A 149 7.18 -6.68 2.67
C ILE A 149 6.55 -5.72 3.67
N VAL A 150 5.28 -5.41 3.47
CA VAL A 150 4.43 -4.76 4.47
C VAL A 150 3.39 -5.78 4.93
N VAL A 151 3.56 -6.30 6.14
CA VAL A 151 2.59 -7.16 6.82
C VAL A 151 1.38 -6.32 7.16
N SER A 152 0.25 -6.60 6.54
CA SER A 152 -0.93 -5.74 6.58
C SER A 152 -2.19 -6.53 6.28
N ASN A 153 -3.24 -6.28 7.06
CA ASN A 153 -4.61 -6.72 6.80
C ASN A 153 -5.54 -5.53 6.47
N HIS A 154 -4.94 -4.42 6.01
CA HIS A 154 -5.66 -3.19 5.66
C HIS A 154 -6.45 -2.57 6.83
N GLY A 155 -5.98 -2.76 8.07
CA GLY A 155 -6.68 -2.36 9.28
C GLY A 155 -7.91 -3.22 9.57
N GLY A 156 -7.83 -4.53 9.27
CA GLY A 156 -8.92 -5.49 9.44
C GLY A 156 -10.04 -5.37 8.41
N ARG A 157 -9.77 -4.76 7.23
CA ARG A 157 -10.78 -4.47 6.21
C ARG A 157 -10.62 -5.25 4.91
N ALA A 158 -9.54 -6.03 4.78
CA ALA A 158 -9.22 -6.74 3.54
C ALA A 158 -9.63 -8.20 3.58
N VAL A 159 -9.41 -8.86 4.68
CA VAL A 159 -9.63 -10.30 4.85
C VAL A 159 -10.38 -10.60 6.15
N GLU A 160 -11.06 -11.74 6.19
CA GLU A 160 -11.84 -12.22 7.33
C GLU A 160 -11.09 -13.30 8.13
N THR A 161 -9.76 -13.21 8.17
CA THR A 161 -8.94 -14.20 8.91
C THR A 161 -8.97 -14.00 10.42
N GLU A 162 -9.53 -12.89 10.90
CA GLU A 162 -9.56 -12.47 12.31
C GLU A 162 -8.18 -12.34 12.97
N ARG A 163 -7.09 -12.50 12.20
CA ARG A 163 -5.73 -12.41 12.73
C ARG A 163 -5.25 -10.96 12.75
N ALA A 164 -4.67 -10.54 13.86
CA ALA A 164 -3.95 -9.28 13.91
C ALA A 164 -2.60 -9.42 13.17
N THR A 165 -2.13 -8.33 12.54
CA THR A 165 -0.87 -8.34 11.78
C THR A 165 0.33 -8.70 12.64
N ILE A 166 0.29 -8.37 13.94
CA ILE A 166 1.32 -8.77 14.89
C ILE A 166 1.38 -10.29 15.10
N GLU A 167 0.27 -11.01 14.95
CA GLU A 167 0.19 -12.47 15.06
C GLU A 167 0.71 -13.16 13.80
N CYS A 168 0.61 -12.48 12.63
CA CYS A 168 1.17 -12.96 11.37
C CYS A 168 2.70 -12.77 11.30
N LEU A 169 3.22 -11.78 12.00
CA LEU A 169 4.61 -11.34 11.89
C LEU A 169 5.64 -12.46 12.15
N PRO A 170 5.54 -13.33 13.19
CA PRO A 170 6.56 -14.34 13.45
C PRO A 170 6.75 -15.35 12.31
N GLU A 171 5.68 -15.83 11.70
CA GLU A 171 5.77 -16.77 10.59
C GLU A 171 6.36 -16.13 9.34
N ILE A 172 6.04 -14.84 9.10
CA ILE A 172 6.58 -14.05 7.99
C ILE A 172 8.08 -13.81 8.19
N VAL A 173 8.50 -13.43 9.41
CA VAL A 173 9.92 -13.27 9.76
C VAL A 173 10.69 -14.57 9.52
N ALA A 174 10.15 -15.71 9.95
CA ALA A 174 10.77 -17.01 9.71
C ALA A 174 10.87 -17.33 8.21
N ALA A 175 9.82 -17.07 7.43
CA ALA A 175 9.79 -17.32 5.99
C ALA A 175 10.74 -16.40 5.20
N VAL A 176 10.83 -15.12 5.59
CA VAL A 176 11.73 -14.13 4.97
C VAL A 176 13.19 -14.41 5.33
N ASN A 177 13.45 -14.84 6.56
CA ASN A 177 14.78 -15.19 7.07
C ASN A 177 15.85 -14.12 6.80
N GLY A 178 15.54 -12.87 7.11
CA GLY A 178 16.45 -11.73 6.99
C GLY A 178 16.81 -11.28 5.58
N ARG A 179 16.22 -11.86 4.53
CA ARG A 179 16.58 -11.57 3.13
C ARG A 179 16.13 -10.21 2.64
N ILE A 180 15.01 -9.71 3.14
CA ILE A 180 14.45 -8.39 2.82
C ILE A 180 13.82 -7.76 4.07
N PRO A 181 13.68 -6.41 4.14
CA PRO A 181 13.04 -5.75 5.26
C PRO A 181 11.55 -6.10 5.36
N ILE A 182 11.07 -6.17 6.61
CA ILE A 182 9.68 -6.41 6.96
C ILE A 182 9.15 -5.20 7.72
N ILE A 183 8.13 -4.57 7.17
CA ILE A 183 7.36 -3.51 7.81
C ILE A 183 6.05 -4.12 8.26
N VAL A 184 5.49 -3.65 9.36
CA VAL A 184 4.17 -4.10 9.83
C VAL A 184 3.28 -2.89 10.11
N ASP A 185 2.03 -2.93 9.66
CA ASP A 185 1.04 -1.91 9.96
C ASP A 185 -0.21 -2.49 10.63
N GLY A 186 -1.12 -1.63 11.02
CA GLY A 186 -2.40 -2.01 11.61
C GLY A 186 -2.39 -2.12 13.13
N GLY A 187 -3.22 -1.32 13.78
CA GLY A 187 -3.49 -1.43 15.22
C GLY A 187 -2.46 -0.83 16.18
N PHE A 188 -1.34 -0.32 15.71
CA PHE A 188 -0.31 0.29 16.58
C PHE A 188 -0.81 1.60 17.19
N ARG A 189 -0.73 1.72 18.50
CA ARG A 189 -1.24 2.85 19.28
C ARG A 189 -0.21 3.46 20.21
N ARG A 190 0.79 2.69 20.65
CA ARG A 190 1.75 3.09 21.68
C ARG A 190 3.15 2.60 21.32
N GLY A 191 4.17 3.24 21.90
CA GLY A 191 5.56 2.82 21.74
C GLY A 191 5.83 1.38 22.16
N THR A 192 5.06 0.85 23.12
CA THR A 192 5.15 -0.56 23.54
C THR A 192 4.73 -1.53 22.43
N ASP A 193 3.78 -1.12 21.58
CA ASP A 193 3.35 -1.95 20.44
C ASP A 193 4.44 -1.99 19.38
N ILE A 194 5.06 -0.84 19.12
CA ILE A 194 6.21 -0.72 18.21
C ILE A 194 7.38 -1.57 18.72
N TYR A 195 7.71 -1.46 20.01
CA TYR A 195 8.78 -2.25 20.63
C TYR A 195 8.56 -3.76 20.47
N LYS A 196 7.33 -4.24 20.69
CA LYS A 196 6.97 -5.66 20.51
C LYS A 196 7.17 -6.11 19.06
N ALA A 197 6.73 -5.32 18.09
CA ALA A 197 6.88 -5.66 16.67
C ALA A 197 8.37 -5.73 16.27
N LEU A 198 9.17 -4.76 16.69
CA LEU A 198 10.62 -4.76 16.43
C LEU A 198 11.30 -5.97 17.10
N SER A 199 10.90 -6.31 18.35
CA SER A 199 11.42 -7.48 19.07
C SER A 199 11.04 -8.82 18.40
N LEU A 200 9.93 -8.85 17.66
CA LEU A 200 9.48 -10.01 16.88
C LEU A 200 10.15 -10.08 15.49
N GLY A 201 10.97 -9.10 15.13
CA GLY A 201 11.76 -9.13 13.90
C GLY A 201 11.25 -8.21 12.78
N ALA A 202 10.31 -7.31 13.05
CA ALA A 202 9.99 -6.24 12.12
C ALA A 202 11.18 -5.27 11.98
N THR A 203 11.38 -4.75 10.78
CA THR A 203 12.38 -3.69 10.50
C THR A 203 11.84 -2.31 10.86
N ALA A 204 10.52 -2.12 10.66
CA ALA A 204 9.81 -0.87 10.93
C ALA A 204 8.32 -1.12 11.18
N VAL A 205 7.62 -0.10 11.68
CA VAL A 205 6.19 -0.09 11.97
C VAL A 205 5.54 1.12 11.29
#